data_282d2b6eb1adf2a1f6d1d599e476795b
#
_entry.id   282d2b6eb1adf2a1f6d1d599e476795b
#
_cell.length_a   1.000
_cell.length_b   1.000
_cell.length_c   1.000
_cell.angle_alpha   90.00
_cell.angle_beta   90.00
_cell.angle_gamma   90.00
#
_symmetry.space_group_name_H-M   'P 1'
#
loop_
_entity.id
_entity.type
_entity.pdbx_description
1 polymer ?
#
loop_
_entity_poly.entity_id
_entity_poly.type
_entity_poly.pdbx_seq_one_letter_code
_entity_poly.pdbx_strand_id
1 'polypeptide(L)'
;MNTTDLNKIGEFGIVDFINSKFKNTRSSSIVGIGDDAAIINSNKENLIISSDMLIEGVHFDLSYTPLKHLGYKSVVVNLSDIYAMNSYPTQILLNIALSSKFSMEAIEEFYDGVKYACDDYKIDLVGGDTTSSSSGLIISGTALGYNSKDNIVTRDNAKPDDIICVSGDLGSAYVGLLVLQREKENFIKNPKIQPSLDNYRKLVEKQLRPNARKDIIDFFYKNNIKPNSMIDISDGLSSELIHLSKSSGLGFKIYEEKLPMSLAVISTMNEFNLKPISAVLDGGEEYELLFSVPIKIFEKLNLSDIDITPIGHFTKQKKNLFILRNNQEIDIKSQGWNHFIQ
;
A
#
# COMPACT_ATOMS: atom_id res chain seq x y z
N MET A 1 -9.41 21.59 24.62
CA MET A 1 -10.60 21.40 23.73
C MET A 1 -11.57 20.52 24.50
N ASN A 2 -12.86 20.80 24.47
CA ASN A 2 -13.85 19.89 25.04
C ASN A 2 -13.95 18.69 24.08
N THR A 3 -13.63 17.50 24.57
CA THR A 3 -13.78 16.25 23.83
C THR A 3 -15.10 15.58 24.16
N THR A 4 -15.73 14.96 23.19
CA THR A 4 -17.01 14.24 23.36
C THR A 4 -16.72 12.76 23.65
N ASP A 5 -17.22 12.29 24.80
CA ASP A 5 -17.06 10.89 25.22
C ASP A 5 -17.93 9.96 24.37
N LEU A 6 -17.33 8.91 23.80
CA LEU A 6 -18.02 7.92 22.97
C LEU A 6 -19.14 7.19 23.71
N ASN A 7 -19.03 7.01 25.02
CA ASN A 7 -20.11 6.41 25.80
C ASN A 7 -21.42 7.21 25.75
N LYS A 8 -21.35 8.53 25.45
CA LYS A 8 -22.53 9.39 25.29
C LYS A 8 -23.12 9.30 23.88
N ILE A 9 -22.31 9.02 22.88
CA ILE A 9 -22.71 8.93 21.47
C ILE A 9 -23.25 7.52 21.18
N GLY A 10 -22.58 6.50 21.69
CA GLY A 10 -22.88 5.09 21.44
C GLY A 10 -22.52 4.67 20.00
N GLU A 11 -22.63 3.37 19.72
CA GLU A 11 -22.33 2.77 18.42
C GLU A 11 -23.19 3.39 17.31
N PHE A 12 -24.51 3.43 17.49
CA PHE A 12 -25.42 3.97 16.48
C PHE A 12 -25.15 5.44 16.15
N GLY A 13 -24.75 6.26 17.13
CA GLY A 13 -24.40 7.65 16.88
C GLY A 13 -23.12 7.80 16.03
N ILE A 14 -22.16 6.88 16.15
CA ILE A 14 -20.98 6.81 15.26
C ILE A 14 -21.40 6.42 13.85
N VAL A 15 -22.26 5.41 13.71
CA VAL A 15 -22.79 4.96 12.39
C VAL A 15 -23.56 6.09 11.70
N ASP A 16 -24.42 6.82 12.44
CA ASP A 16 -25.15 7.98 11.92
C ASP A 16 -24.21 9.08 11.42
N PHE A 17 -23.16 9.38 12.19
CA PHE A 17 -22.13 10.32 11.78
C PHE A 17 -21.46 9.89 10.46
N ILE A 18 -21.00 8.63 10.38
CA ILE A 18 -20.36 8.10 9.16
C ILE A 18 -21.32 8.20 7.98
N ASN A 19 -22.56 7.74 8.12
CA ASN A 19 -23.56 7.80 7.06
C ASN A 19 -23.85 9.24 6.58
N SER A 20 -23.86 10.22 7.50
CA SER A 20 -24.03 11.63 7.14
C SER A 20 -22.86 12.18 6.29
N LYS A 21 -21.65 11.64 6.48
CA LYS A 21 -20.42 12.08 5.83
C LYS A 21 -20.19 11.44 4.46
N PHE A 22 -20.67 10.22 4.25
CA PHE A 22 -20.45 9.45 3.03
C PHE A 22 -21.76 9.29 2.22
N LYS A 23 -21.69 9.63 0.94
CA LYS A 23 -22.78 9.41 -0.02
C LYS A 23 -22.26 8.55 -1.15
N ASN A 24 -23.05 7.58 -1.58
CA ASN A 24 -22.72 6.79 -2.76
C ASN A 24 -22.60 7.68 -3.99
N THR A 25 -21.48 7.60 -4.68
CA THR A 25 -21.19 8.35 -5.91
C THR A 25 -21.16 7.44 -7.14
N ARG A 26 -20.97 6.15 -6.94
CA ARG A 26 -20.94 5.13 -7.99
C ARG A 26 -22.34 4.62 -8.31
N SER A 27 -22.64 4.49 -9.61
CA SER A 27 -23.91 3.91 -10.06
C SER A 27 -24.05 2.41 -9.71
N SER A 28 -22.93 1.73 -9.45
CA SER A 28 -22.92 0.35 -8.96
C SER A 28 -23.29 0.22 -7.49
N SER A 29 -23.16 1.26 -6.68
CA SER A 29 -23.51 1.27 -5.25
C SER A 29 -25.00 1.60 -5.08
N ILE A 30 -25.87 0.58 -5.09
CA ILE A 30 -27.34 0.76 -5.02
C ILE A 30 -27.79 1.13 -3.61
N VAL A 31 -27.33 0.37 -2.60
CA VAL A 31 -27.55 0.64 -1.17
C VAL A 31 -26.18 0.63 -0.47
N GLY A 32 -25.90 1.63 0.33
CA GLY A 32 -24.67 1.77 1.11
C GLY A 32 -24.93 1.67 2.61
N ILE A 33 -24.24 2.53 3.39
CA ILE A 33 -24.32 2.60 4.86
C ILE A 33 -25.76 2.92 5.27
N GLY A 34 -26.31 2.20 6.27
CA GLY A 34 -27.60 2.46 6.89
C GLY A 34 -28.64 1.36 6.73
N ASP A 35 -28.28 0.22 6.10
CA ASP A 35 -29.07 -1.00 6.05
C ASP A 35 -28.21 -2.18 6.53
N ASP A 36 -28.80 -3.39 6.71
CA ASP A 36 -28.11 -4.59 7.17
C ASP A 36 -26.96 -5.02 6.25
N ALA A 37 -27.04 -4.69 4.95
CA ALA A 37 -26.00 -4.97 3.97
C ALA A 37 -25.99 -3.97 2.82
N ALA A 38 -24.81 -3.75 2.21
CA ALA A 38 -24.68 -2.99 0.97
C ALA A 38 -25.20 -3.80 -0.22
N ILE A 39 -25.86 -3.12 -1.19
CA ILE A 39 -26.28 -3.72 -2.47
C ILE A 39 -25.41 -3.15 -3.58
N ILE A 40 -24.68 -4.03 -4.26
CA ILE A 40 -23.75 -3.69 -5.33
C ILE A 40 -24.16 -4.38 -6.63
N ASN A 41 -24.21 -3.62 -7.73
CA ASN A 41 -24.45 -4.16 -9.07
C ASN A 41 -23.12 -4.47 -9.77
N SER A 42 -22.85 -5.73 -10.08
CA SER A 42 -21.60 -6.18 -10.70
C SER A 42 -21.52 -6.01 -12.22
N ASN A 43 -22.59 -5.63 -12.89
CA ASN A 43 -22.65 -5.45 -14.36
C ASN A 43 -22.09 -6.63 -15.18
N LYS A 44 -22.09 -7.85 -14.64
CA LYS A 44 -21.55 -9.09 -15.25
C LYS A 44 -20.03 -9.13 -15.42
N GLU A 45 -19.27 -8.23 -14.81
CA GLU A 45 -17.80 -8.31 -14.72
C GLU A 45 -17.37 -9.24 -13.59
N ASN A 46 -16.11 -9.67 -13.62
CA ASN A 46 -15.53 -10.40 -12.50
C ASN A 46 -15.34 -9.44 -11.33
N LEU A 47 -15.78 -9.86 -10.16
CA LEU A 47 -15.55 -9.17 -8.91
C LEU A 47 -14.17 -9.56 -8.37
N ILE A 48 -13.33 -8.57 -8.10
CA ILE A 48 -12.05 -8.70 -7.42
C ILE A 48 -12.22 -8.18 -6.00
N ILE A 49 -11.79 -8.96 -5.01
CA ILE A 49 -11.93 -8.62 -3.59
C ILE A 49 -10.57 -8.80 -2.92
N SER A 50 -10.15 -7.80 -2.15
CA SER A 50 -9.02 -7.91 -1.22
C SER A 50 -9.40 -7.38 0.15
N SER A 51 -8.71 -7.88 1.19
CA SER A 51 -8.96 -7.45 2.56
C SER A 51 -7.69 -7.44 3.37
N ASP A 52 -7.37 -6.27 3.96
CA ASP A 52 -6.23 -6.04 4.83
C ASP A 52 -6.65 -5.65 6.24
N MET A 53 -5.71 -5.80 7.16
CA MET A 53 -5.88 -5.44 8.57
C MET A 53 -4.71 -4.59 9.05
N LEU A 54 -5.00 -3.46 9.71
CA LEU A 54 -4.04 -2.62 10.40
C LEU A 54 -4.26 -2.68 11.90
N ILE A 55 -3.19 -2.97 12.66
CA ILE A 55 -3.23 -3.17 14.11
C ILE A 55 -2.24 -2.21 14.77
N GLU A 56 -2.71 -1.46 15.77
CA GLU A 56 -1.85 -0.60 16.59
C GLU A 56 -0.74 -1.40 17.26
N GLY A 57 0.49 -0.87 17.19
CA GLY A 57 1.69 -1.52 17.69
C GLY A 57 2.31 -2.56 16.75
N VAL A 58 1.64 -2.89 15.62
CA VAL A 58 2.16 -3.77 14.56
C VAL A 58 2.38 -2.98 13.28
N HIS A 59 1.33 -2.37 12.73
CA HIS A 59 1.36 -1.68 11.43
C HIS A 59 1.45 -0.15 11.59
N PHE A 60 1.10 0.37 12.74
CA PHE A 60 1.18 1.80 13.04
C PHE A 60 1.32 2.05 14.54
N ASP A 61 1.77 3.26 14.88
CA ASP A 61 1.91 3.72 16.26
C ASP A 61 1.32 5.12 16.39
N LEU A 62 0.27 5.25 17.21
CA LEU A 62 -0.45 6.51 17.40
C LEU A 62 0.39 7.63 18.01
N SER A 63 1.58 7.33 18.55
CA SER A 63 2.48 8.35 19.07
C SER A 63 3.08 9.25 17.98
N TYR A 64 3.12 8.75 16.71
CA TYR A 64 3.62 9.49 15.55
C TYR A 64 2.75 9.38 14.30
N THR A 65 1.65 8.61 14.34
CA THR A 65 0.75 8.45 13.20
C THR A 65 -0.52 9.29 13.43
N PRO A 66 -0.70 10.44 12.77
CA PRO A 66 -1.93 11.21 12.83
C PRO A 66 -3.13 10.40 12.34
N LEU A 67 -4.25 10.49 13.04
CA LEU A 67 -5.46 9.72 12.74
C LEU A 67 -5.98 9.97 11.31
N LYS A 68 -5.88 11.19 10.81
CA LYS A 68 -6.24 11.51 9.43
C LYS A 68 -5.38 10.78 8.40
N HIS A 69 -4.07 10.66 8.64
CA HIS A 69 -3.18 9.88 7.76
C HIS A 69 -3.47 8.39 7.86
N LEU A 70 -3.74 7.89 9.07
CA LEU A 70 -4.11 6.50 9.29
C LEU A 70 -5.43 6.14 8.57
N GLY A 71 -6.43 7.02 8.64
CA GLY A 71 -7.69 6.85 7.90
C GLY A 71 -7.47 6.79 6.39
N TYR A 72 -6.63 7.65 5.84
CA TYR A 72 -6.23 7.60 4.43
C TYR A 72 -5.52 6.28 4.09
N LYS A 73 -4.49 5.92 4.87
CA LYS A 73 -3.70 4.69 4.69
C LYS A 73 -4.58 3.45 4.74
N SER A 74 -5.55 3.38 5.68
CA SER A 74 -6.44 2.22 5.84
C SER A 74 -7.31 1.93 4.61
N VAL A 75 -7.57 2.94 3.79
CA VAL A 75 -8.22 2.77 2.49
C VAL A 75 -7.19 2.33 1.44
N VAL A 76 -6.10 3.08 1.30
CA VAL A 76 -5.12 2.95 0.21
C VAL A 76 -4.46 1.57 0.16
N VAL A 77 -4.13 0.97 1.32
CA VAL A 77 -3.52 -0.37 1.36
C VAL A 77 -4.41 -1.41 0.66
N ASN A 78 -5.71 -1.38 0.91
CA ASN A 78 -6.68 -2.28 0.25
C ASN A 78 -6.85 -1.99 -1.25
N LEU A 79 -6.72 -0.71 -1.66
CA LEU A 79 -6.84 -0.34 -3.08
C LEU A 79 -5.61 -0.80 -3.88
N SER A 80 -4.45 -0.86 -3.25
CA SER A 80 -3.19 -1.32 -3.86
C SER A 80 -3.33 -2.71 -4.46
N ASP A 81 -3.91 -3.66 -3.73
CA ASP A 81 -4.18 -5.02 -4.20
C ASP A 81 -5.09 -5.06 -5.43
N ILE A 82 -6.14 -4.22 -5.45
CA ILE A 82 -7.06 -4.17 -6.59
C ILE A 82 -6.34 -3.63 -7.83
N TYR A 83 -5.49 -2.60 -7.67
CA TYR A 83 -4.66 -2.09 -8.76
C TYR A 83 -3.62 -3.11 -9.20
N ALA A 84 -3.03 -3.90 -8.27
CA ALA A 84 -2.11 -4.98 -8.59
C ALA A 84 -2.74 -6.10 -9.45
N MET A 85 -4.08 -6.20 -9.45
CA MET A 85 -4.84 -7.07 -10.36
C MET A 85 -5.24 -6.38 -11.68
N ASN A 86 -4.62 -5.23 -12.01
CA ASN A 86 -4.93 -4.39 -13.19
C ASN A 86 -6.42 -3.98 -13.23
N SER A 87 -7.00 -3.66 -12.08
CA SER A 87 -8.43 -3.41 -11.93
C SER A 87 -8.66 -2.10 -11.19
N TYR A 88 -9.88 -1.56 -11.31
CA TYR A 88 -10.25 -0.33 -10.61
C TYR A 88 -11.11 -0.66 -9.40
N PRO A 89 -10.70 -0.24 -8.19
CA PRO A 89 -11.55 -0.32 -7.03
C PRO A 89 -12.76 0.62 -7.18
N THR A 90 -13.88 0.22 -6.63
CA THR A 90 -15.14 0.98 -6.71
C THR A 90 -15.82 1.16 -5.37
N GLN A 91 -15.72 0.17 -4.48
CA GLN A 91 -16.27 0.21 -3.13
C GLN A 91 -15.26 -0.30 -2.12
N ILE A 92 -15.47 0.13 -0.86
CA ILE A 92 -14.75 -0.38 0.29
C ILE A 92 -15.71 -0.53 1.48
N LEU A 93 -15.52 -1.60 2.27
CA LEU A 93 -16.05 -1.73 3.62
C LEU A 93 -14.90 -1.50 4.60
N LEU A 94 -15.19 -0.88 5.75
CA LEU A 94 -14.17 -0.58 6.75
C LEU A 94 -14.70 -0.90 8.16
N ASN A 95 -14.10 -1.90 8.79
CA ASN A 95 -14.39 -2.28 10.17
C ASN A 95 -13.37 -1.62 11.10
N ILE A 96 -13.84 -1.13 12.25
CA ILE A 96 -13.00 -0.45 13.22
C ILE A 96 -13.33 -0.94 14.64
N ALA A 97 -12.28 -1.36 15.38
CA ALA A 97 -12.40 -1.69 16.79
C ALA A 97 -11.61 -0.67 17.62
N LEU A 98 -12.30 0.04 18.51
CA LEU A 98 -11.81 1.21 19.24
C LEU A 98 -11.70 0.93 20.74
N SER A 99 -10.65 1.44 21.38
CA SER A 99 -10.64 1.45 22.85
C SER A 99 -11.51 2.60 23.38
N SER A 100 -12.00 2.46 24.61
CA SER A 100 -12.82 3.50 25.28
C SER A 100 -12.07 4.83 25.52
N LYS A 101 -10.79 4.90 25.18
CA LYS A 101 -9.97 6.12 25.29
C LYS A 101 -10.13 7.07 24.10
N PHE A 102 -10.71 6.61 22.98
CA PHE A 102 -10.97 7.47 21.84
C PHE A 102 -12.17 8.39 22.10
N SER A 103 -12.08 9.62 21.62
CA SER A 103 -13.17 10.58 21.61
C SER A 103 -13.85 10.61 20.25
N MET A 104 -15.02 11.24 20.16
CA MET A 104 -15.71 11.42 18.88
C MET A 104 -14.87 12.26 17.91
N GLU A 105 -14.15 13.26 18.38
CA GLU A 105 -13.28 14.12 17.57
C GLU A 105 -12.12 13.32 16.96
N ALA A 106 -11.60 12.31 17.68
CA ALA A 106 -10.58 11.40 17.14
C ALA A 106 -11.15 10.51 16.02
N ILE A 107 -12.39 10.06 16.15
CA ILE A 107 -13.10 9.32 15.11
C ILE A 107 -13.37 10.22 13.89
N GLU A 108 -13.78 11.47 14.11
CA GLU A 108 -13.97 12.43 13.02
C GLU A 108 -12.68 12.64 12.23
N GLU A 109 -11.54 12.84 12.91
CA GLU A 109 -10.24 13.00 12.26
C GLU A 109 -9.84 11.77 11.42
N PHE A 110 -10.07 10.56 11.96
CA PHE A 110 -9.83 9.31 11.23
C PHE A 110 -10.70 9.23 9.96
N TYR A 111 -12.01 9.44 10.09
CA TYR A 111 -12.93 9.38 8.95
C TYR A 111 -12.78 10.55 7.97
N ASP A 112 -12.16 11.67 8.35
CA ASP A 112 -11.71 12.71 7.42
C ASP A 112 -10.62 12.19 6.48
N GLY A 113 -9.72 11.37 7.01
CA GLY A 113 -8.71 10.68 6.21
C GLY A 113 -9.32 9.65 5.25
N VAL A 114 -10.24 8.81 5.76
CA VAL A 114 -10.99 7.84 4.93
C VAL A 114 -11.74 8.56 3.81
N LYS A 115 -12.46 9.63 4.14
CA LYS A 115 -13.21 10.43 3.16
C LYS A 115 -12.30 11.03 2.09
N TYR A 116 -11.14 11.56 2.50
CA TYR A 116 -10.17 12.11 1.57
C TYR A 116 -9.67 11.05 0.58
N ALA A 117 -9.33 9.82 1.04
CA ALA A 117 -8.95 8.73 0.17
C ALA A 117 -10.09 8.31 -0.77
N CYS A 118 -11.32 8.17 -0.25
CA CYS A 118 -12.49 7.82 -1.06
C CYS A 118 -12.74 8.84 -2.20
N ASP A 119 -12.60 10.13 -1.91
CA ASP A 119 -12.77 11.20 -2.92
C ASP A 119 -11.65 11.18 -3.96
N ASP A 120 -10.39 11.01 -3.54
CA ASP A 120 -9.20 11.00 -4.39
C ASP A 120 -9.24 9.83 -5.39
N TYR A 121 -9.57 8.64 -4.89
CA TYR A 121 -9.66 7.42 -5.72
C TYR A 121 -11.04 7.21 -6.34
N LYS A 122 -12.04 8.06 -6.02
CA LYS A 122 -13.42 8.00 -6.53
C LYS A 122 -14.08 6.65 -6.23
N ILE A 123 -14.03 6.22 -4.98
CA ILE A 123 -14.65 5.00 -4.47
C ILE A 123 -15.70 5.33 -3.41
N ASP A 124 -16.62 4.41 -3.16
CA ASP A 124 -17.64 4.55 -2.13
C ASP A 124 -17.29 3.71 -0.89
N LEU A 125 -17.33 4.33 0.30
CA LEU A 125 -17.44 3.58 1.55
C LEU A 125 -18.90 3.14 1.68
N VAL A 126 -19.16 1.83 1.57
CA VAL A 126 -20.52 1.28 1.47
C VAL A 126 -20.98 0.54 2.72
N GLY A 127 -20.09 0.33 3.69
CA GLY A 127 -20.42 -0.36 4.94
C GLY A 127 -19.18 -0.59 5.80
N GLY A 128 -19.37 -1.38 6.84
CA GLY A 128 -18.36 -1.74 7.82
C GLY A 128 -19.01 -2.08 9.14
N ASP A 129 -18.19 -2.21 10.16
CA ASP A 129 -18.60 -2.47 11.53
C ASP A 129 -17.83 -1.60 12.51
N THR A 130 -18.45 -1.27 13.65
CA THR A 130 -17.80 -0.52 14.72
C THR A 130 -17.99 -1.23 16.04
N THR A 131 -16.89 -1.64 16.66
CA THR A 131 -16.93 -2.36 17.93
C THR A 131 -15.87 -1.86 18.91
N SER A 132 -15.85 -2.43 20.12
CA SER A 132 -14.86 -2.09 21.14
C SER A 132 -13.63 -2.98 21.06
N SER A 133 -12.46 -2.42 21.42
CA SER A 133 -11.20 -3.16 21.59
C SER A 133 -10.62 -2.92 22.98
N SER A 134 -10.11 -3.97 23.61
CA SER A 134 -9.37 -3.89 24.87
C SER A 134 -7.86 -3.59 24.68
N SER A 135 -7.33 -3.71 23.45
CA SER A 135 -5.88 -3.72 23.17
C SER A 135 -5.43 -2.70 22.12
N GLY A 136 -6.15 -1.57 21.98
CA GLY A 136 -5.78 -0.54 21.01
C GLY A 136 -6.70 -0.47 19.81
N LEU A 137 -6.29 0.26 18.78
CA LEU A 137 -7.04 0.46 17.55
C LEU A 137 -6.76 -0.66 16.55
N ILE A 138 -7.83 -1.27 16.04
CA ILE A 138 -7.77 -2.29 14.98
C ILE A 138 -8.66 -1.83 13.83
N ILE A 139 -8.16 -1.90 12.62
CA ILE A 139 -8.87 -1.51 11.41
C ILE A 139 -8.80 -2.67 10.42
N SER A 140 -9.91 -3.04 9.80
CA SER A 140 -9.95 -4.01 8.71
C SER A 140 -10.73 -3.44 7.55
N GLY A 141 -10.07 -3.33 6.38
CA GLY A 141 -10.67 -2.90 5.14
C GLY A 141 -11.00 -4.08 4.24
N THR A 142 -12.01 -3.95 3.38
CA THR A 142 -12.29 -4.88 2.29
C THR A 142 -12.66 -4.08 1.06
N ALA A 143 -11.77 -4.06 0.06
CA ALA A 143 -11.98 -3.36 -1.20
C ALA A 143 -12.58 -4.27 -2.26
N LEU A 144 -13.45 -3.70 -3.08
CA LEU A 144 -14.09 -4.36 -4.21
C LEU A 144 -13.74 -3.62 -5.50
N GLY A 145 -13.32 -4.37 -6.51
CA GLY A 145 -13.07 -3.87 -7.85
C GLY A 145 -13.71 -4.77 -8.91
N TYR A 146 -13.85 -4.26 -10.12
CA TYR A 146 -14.45 -5.02 -11.22
C TYR A 146 -13.57 -4.92 -12.46
N ASN A 147 -13.48 -6.04 -13.18
CA ASN A 147 -12.82 -6.04 -14.48
C ASN A 147 -13.29 -7.23 -15.33
N SER A 148 -13.14 -7.11 -16.65
CA SER A 148 -13.32 -8.23 -17.56
C SER A 148 -12.21 -9.26 -17.34
N LYS A 149 -12.53 -10.54 -17.54
CA LYS A 149 -11.57 -11.64 -17.38
C LYS A 149 -10.28 -11.43 -18.18
N ASP A 150 -10.41 -10.86 -19.37
CA ASP A 150 -9.28 -10.68 -20.28
C ASP A 150 -8.30 -9.58 -19.84
N ASN A 151 -8.74 -8.66 -19.01
CA ASN A 151 -7.94 -7.55 -18.51
C ASN A 151 -7.29 -7.82 -17.15
N ILE A 152 -7.80 -8.78 -16.38
CA ILE A 152 -7.23 -9.13 -15.08
C ILE A 152 -5.80 -9.64 -15.26
N VAL A 153 -4.90 -9.19 -14.40
CA VAL A 153 -3.51 -9.64 -14.29
C VAL A 153 -3.34 -10.36 -12.97
N THR A 154 -2.63 -11.47 -13.00
CA THR A 154 -2.33 -12.32 -11.84
C THR A 154 -0.81 -12.47 -11.66
N ARG A 155 -0.39 -13.08 -10.56
CA ARG A 155 1.04 -13.28 -10.24
C ARG A 155 1.73 -14.37 -11.08
N ASP A 156 0.99 -15.26 -11.75
CA ASP A 156 1.43 -16.57 -12.28
C ASP A 156 1.69 -16.60 -13.79
N ASN A 157 1.62 -15.48 -14.49
CA ASN A 157 1.69 -15.44 -15.95
C ASN A 157 2.97 -14.83 -16.53
N ALA A 158 4.01 -14.57 -15.72
CA ALA A 158 5.31 -14.12 -16.23
C ALA A 158 5.87 -15.12 -17.25
N LYS A 159 6.58 -14.61 -18.26
CA LYS A 159 7.22 -15.41 -19.30
C LYS A 159 8.74 -15.27 -19.21
N PRO A 160 9.50 -16.27 -19.67
CA PRO A 160 10.94 -16.11 -19.84
C PRO A 160 11.24 -14.88 -20.72
N ASP A 161 12.26 -14.14 -20.34
CA ASP A 161 12.75 -12.92 -21.00
C ASP A 161 11.80 -11.70 -20.87
N ASP A 162 10.71 -11.81 -20.08
CA ASP A 162 9.93 -10.63 -19.70
C ASP A 162 10.79 -9.66 -18.90
N ILE A 163 10.68 -8.38 -19.21
CA ILE A 163 11.30 -7.31 -18.45
C ILE A 163 10.52 -7.10 -17.15
N ILE A 164 11.24 -7.08 -16.02
CA ILE A 164 10.69 -6.80 -14.71
C ILE A 164 10.81 -5.30 -14.46
N CYS A 165 9.69 -4.66 -14.16
CA CYS A 165 9.59 -3.23 -13.89
C CYS A 165 8.98 -2.96 -12.52
N VAL A 166 9.36 -1.84 -11.92
CA VAL A 166 8.71 -1.27 -10.73
C VAL A 166 8.25 0.14 -11.02
N SER A 167 7.18 0.56 -10.37
CA SER A 167 6.76 1.96 -10.33
C SER A 167 7.46 2.71 -9.20
N GLY A 168 7.60 4.03 -9.33
CA GLY A 168 8.12 4.92 -8.29
C GLY A 168 9.53 4.64 -7.81
N ASP A 169 9.86 5.16 -6.63
CA ASP A 169 11.09 4.86 -5.90
C ASP A 169 10.82 3.87 -4.76
N LEU A 170 11.85 3.17 -4.32
CA LEU A 170 11.77 2.13 -3.30
C LEU A 170 12.61 2.48 -2.08
N GLY A 171 12.19 1.98 -0.91
CA GLY A 171 12.85 2.17 0.38
C GLY A 171 12.40 3.42 1.12
N SER A 172 11.58 4.29 0.50
CA SER A 172 11.17 5.55 1.11
C SER A 172 10.25 5.36 2.30
N ALA A 173 9.30 4.44 2.25
CA ALA A 173 8.38 4.15 3.36
C ALA A 173 9.14 3.59 4.57
N TYR A 174 9.97 2.59 4.36
CA TYR A 174 10.76 1.99 5.43
C TYR A 174 11.72 3.01 6.09
N VAL A 175 12.42 3.82 5.31
CA VAL A 175 13.31 4.86 5.86
C VAL A 175 12.52 5.92 6.61
N GLY A 176 11.33 6.26 6.14
CA GLY A 176 10.38 7.12 6.86
C GLY A 176 10.00 6.56 8.23
N LEU A 177 9.74 5.25 8.30
CA LEU A 177 9.48 4.54 9.58
C LEU A 177 10.68 4.63 10.53
N LEU A 178 11.90 4.38 10.05
CA LEU A 178 13.12 4.48 10.87
C LEU A 178 13.29 5.89 11.45
N VAL A 179 13.02 6.92 10.65
CA VAL A 179 13.06 8.32 11.13
C VAL A 179 12.03 8.56 12.22
N LEU A 180 10.78 8.14 12.01
CA LEU A 180 9.71 8.31 13.00
C LEU A 180 10.02 7.59 14.32
N GLN A 181 10.54 6.38 14.26
CA GLN A 181 10.95 5.60 15.42
C GLN A 181 12.09 6.29 16.17
N ARG A 182 13.13 6.77 15.47
CA ARG A 182 14.24 7.53 16.07
C ARG A 182 13.74 8.78 16.79
N GLU A 183 12.89 9.56 16.14
CA GLU A 183 12.38 10.81 16.73
C GLU A 183 11.47 10.53 17.93
N LYS A 184 10.66 9.46 17.90
CA LYS A 184 9.92 8.98 19.07
C LYS A 184 10.85 8.65 20.23
N GLU A 185 11.91 7.87 20.01
CA GLU A 185 12.86 7.52 21.04
C GLU A 185 13.56 8.75 21.61
N ASN A 186 13.97 9.70 20.77
CA ASN A 186 14.58 10.95 21.19
C ASN A 186 13.65 11.77 22.06
N PHE A 187 12.37 11.89 21.67
CA PHE A 187 11.35 12.60 22.45
C PHE A 187 11.09 11.93 23.80
N ILE A 188 11.01 10.60 23.86
CA ILE A 188 10.83 9.86 25.12
C ILE A 188 12.01 10.10 26.06
N LYS A 189 13.25 10.09 25.55
CA LYS A 189 14.46 10.37 26.35
C LYS A 189 14.56 11.81 26.83
N ASN A 190 14.08 12.76 26.04
CA ASN A 190 14.09 14.18 26.35
C ASN A 190 12.88 14.93 25.76
N PRO A 191 11.74 14.99 26.47
CA PRO A 191 10.52 15.64 25.98
C PRO A 191 10.61 17.15 25.67
N LYS A 192 11.74 17.79 26.04
CA LYS A 192 11.99 19.19 25.70
C LYS A 192 12.48 19.38 24.27
N ILE A 193 12.97 18.33 23.62
CA ILE A 193 13.42 18.35 22.24
C ILE A 193 12.24 17.98 21.36
N GLN A 194 11.87 18.90 20.46
CA GLN A 194 10.83 18.61 19.48
C GLN A 194 11.39 17.71 18.37
N PRO A 195 10.59 16.75 17.83
CA PRO A 195 10.98 15.93 16.69
C PRO A 195 11.40 16.78 15.48
N SER A 196 12.47 16.39 14.79
CA SER A 196 12.99 17.08 13.61
C SER A 196 12.67 16.27 12.36
N LEU A 197 11.58 16.59 11.68
CA LEU A 197 11.07 15.85 10.51
C LEU A 197 11.22 16.59 9.18
N ASP A 198 11.58 17.88 9.19
CA ASP A 198 11.59 18.73 7.99
C ASP A 198 12.48 18.19 6.88
N ASN A 199 13.67 17.69 7.23
CA ASN A 199 14.63 17.15 6.28
C ASN A 199 14.20 15.76 5.71
N TYR A 200 13.21 15.12 6.34
CA TYR A 200 12.75 13.77 6.00
C TYR A 200 11.32 13.76 5.47
N ARG A 201 10.76 14.93 5.17
CA ARG A 201 9.33 15.10 4.86
C ARG A 201 8.80 14.10 3.85
N LYS A 202 9.48 13.90 2.72
CA LYS A 202 9.04 12.97 1.67
C LYS A 202 9.05 11.52 2.13
N LEU A 203 10.05 11.11 2.92
CA LEU A 203 10.17 9.75 3.47
C LEU A 203 9.05 9.49 4.48
N VAL A 204 8.84 10.41 5.40
CA VAL A 204 7.80 10.35 6.42
C VAL A 204 6.40 10.38 5.77
N GLU A 205 6.19 11.22 4.75
CA GLU A 205 4.94 11.28 4.02
C GLU A 205 4.63 9.94 3.32
N LYS A 206 5.62 9.30 2.69
CA LYS A 206 5.44 8.00 2.03
C LYS A 206 5.00 6.92 3.03
N GLN A 207 5.56 6.91 4.26
CA GLN A 207 5.19 5.98 5.32
C GLN A 207 3.79 6.25 5.89
N LEU A 208 3.48 7.52 6.18
CA LEU A 208 2.23 7.88 6.84
C LEU A 208 1.03 7.98 5.88
N ARG A 209 1.29 8.33 4.63
CA ARG A 209 0.28 8.54 3.60
C ARG A 209 0.75 8.00 2.26
N PRO A 210 0.84 6.66 2.11
CA PRO A 210 1.21 6.04 0.83
C PRO A 210 0.17 6.32 -0.25
N ASN A 211 0.54 6.09 -1.51
CA ASN A 211 -0.37 6.19 -2.64
C ASN A 211 -0.50 4.82 -3.32
N ALA A 212 -1.73 4.40 -3.59
CA ALA A 212 -1.98 3.30 -4.51
C ALA A 212 -1.82 3.79 -5.96
N ARG A 213 -1.14 3.02 -6.80
CA ARG A 213 -0.67 3.45 -8.12
C ARG A 213 -1.74 3.36 -9.21
N LYS A 214 -2.84 4.11 -8.99
CA LYS A 214 -3.89 4.31 -9.98
C LYS A 214 -3.35 4.86 -11.31
N ASP A 215 -2.38 5.78 -11.24
CA ASP A 215 -1.73 6.43 -12.39
C ASP A 215 -1.08 5.40 -13.33
N ILE A 216 -0.47 4.35 -12.79
CA ILE A 216 0.13 3.26 -13.57
C ILE A 216 -0.95 2.46 -14.30
N ILE A 217 -2.07 2.16 -13.64
CA ILE A 217 -3.19 1.45 -14.26
C ILE A 217 -3.83 2.31 -15.35
N ASP A 218 -4.04 3.61 -15.08
CA ASP A 218 -4.53 4.56 -16.10
C ASP A 218 -3.59 4.60 -17.32
N PHE A 219 -2.27 4.57 -17.10
CA PHE A 219 -1.27 4.52 -18.16
C PHE A 219 -1.36 3.22 -18.96
N PHE A 220 -1.53 2.06 -18.30
CA PHE A 220 -1.69 0.78 -19.00
C PHE A 220 -2.92 0.76 -19.90
N TYR A 221 -4.06 1.20 -19.38
CA TYR A 221 -5.30 1.27 -20.18
C TYR A 221 -5.19 2.24 -21.35
N LYS A 222 -4.64 3.44 -21.13
CA LYS A 222 -4.46 4.46 -22.16
C LYS A 222 -3.58 3.96 -23.33
N ASN A 223 -2.58 3.13 -23.03
CA ASN A 223 -1.60 2.66 -24.01
C ASN A 223 -1.87 1.22 -24.49
N ASN A 224 -3.01 0.61 -24.12
CA ASN A 224 -3.33 -0.79 -24.41
C ASN A 224 -2.22 -1.76 -23.98
N ILE A 225 -1.68 -1.54 -22.78
CA ILE A 225 -0.66 -2.38 -22.17
C ILE A 225 -1.33 -3.33 -21.19
N LYS A 226 -1.02 -4.60 -21.28
CA LYS A 226 -1.37 -5.59 -20.29
C LYS A 226 -0.08 -6.26 -19.80
N PRO A 227 0.31 -6.09 -18.55
CA PRO A 227 1.40 -6.86 -17.96
C PRO A 227 1.11 -8.35 -17.98
N ASN A 228 2.15 -9.18 -18.08
CA ASN A 228 2.00 -10.62 -17.98
C ASN A 228 1.78 -11.07 -16.53
N SER A 229 2.50 -10.48 -15.58
CA SER A 229 2.30 -10.68 -14.13
C SER A 229 2.45 -9.38 -13.38
N MET A 230 1.79 -9.27 -12.22
CA MET A 230 1.85 -8.08 -11.38
C MET A 230 1.55 -8.40 -9.92
N ILE A 231 2.11 -7.62 -9.01
CA ILE A 231 1.92 -7.61 -7.57
C ILE A 231 2.24 -6.19 -7.06
N ASP A 232 1.67 -5.76 -5.96
CA ASP A 232 2.13 -4.56 -5.25
C ASP A 232 3.26 -4.89 -4.28
N ILE A 233 4.02 -3.88 -3.83
CA ILE A 233 5.15 -4.05 -2.91
C ILE A 233 4.69 -3.64 -1.51
N SER A 234 4.27 -4.63 -0.72
CA SER A 234 3.80 -4.49 0.66
C SER A 234 4.84 -4.96 1.69
N ASP A 235 5.54 -6.07 1.42
CA ASP A 235 6.51 -6.67 2.35
C ASP A 235 7.97 -6.41 1.98
N GLY A 236 8.23 -5.87 0.80
CA GLY A 236 9.54 -5.54 0.26
C GLY A 236 9.84 -6.23 -1.07
N LEU A 237 10.64 -5.59 -1.90
CA LEU A 237 10.90 -6.03 -3.28
C LEU A 237 11.35 -7.50 -3.38
N SER A 238 12.19 -7.98 -2.46
CA SER A 238 12.68 -9.36 -2.49
C SER A 238 11.58 -10.39 -2.26
N SER A 239 10.63 -10.09 -1.38
CA SER A 239 9.46 -10.94 -1.14
C SER A 239 8.59 -11.07 -2.38
N GLU A 240 8.19 -9.95 -2.96
CA GLU A 240 7.27 -9.90 -4.10
C GLU A 240 7.91 -10.49 -5.38
N LEU A 241 9.21 -10.30 -5.59
CA LEU A 241 9.94 -10.97 -6.67
C LEU A 241 9.90 -12.50 -6.53
N ILE A 242 10.06 -13.00 -5.30
CA ILE A 242 9.97 -14.44 -5.01
C ILE A 242 8.54 -14.95 -5.23
N HIS A 243 7.54 -14.16 -4.85
CA HIS A 243 6.13 -14.51 -5.10
C HIS A 243 5.84 -14.62 -6.60
N LEU A 244 6.24 -13.66 -7.42
CA LEU A 244 6.07 -13.72 -8.89
C LEU A 244 6.85 -14.87 -9.51
N SER A 245 8.10 -15.08 -9.07
CA SER A 245 8.98 -16.17 -9.50
C SER A 245 8.35 -17.54 -9.21
N LYS A 246 7.91 -17.76 -7.99
CA LYS A 246 7.30 -19.01 -7.52
C LYS A 246 5.98 -19.30 -8.23
N SER A 247 5.10 -18.30 -8.35
CA SER A 247 3.81 -18.43 -9.01
C SER A 247 3.95 -18.75 -10.51
N SER A 248 4.93 -18.14 -11.17
CA SER A 248 5.19 -18.33 -12.59
C SER A 248 6.11 -19.54 -12.89
N GLY A 249 6.72 -20.14 -11.88
CA GLY A 249 7.66 -21.26 -12.05
C GLY A 249 8.98 -20.90 -12.75
N LEU A 250 9.39 -19.62 -12.67
CA LEU A 250 10.58 -19.05 -13.29
C LEU A 250 11.59 -18.59 -12.24
N GLY A 251 12.84 -18.35 -12.65
CA GLY A 251 13.76 -17.53 -11.89
C GLY A 251 13.85 -16.11 -12.43
N PHE A 252 14.67 -15.27 -11.79
CA PHE A 252 14.88 -13.90 -12.25
C PHE A 252 16.32 -13.42 -12.03
N LYS A 253 16.67 -12.34 -12.74
CA LYS A 253 17.89 -11.56 -12.51
C LYS A 253 17.51 -10.09 -12.31
N ILE A 254 17.91 -9.52 -11.18
CA ILE A 254 17.72 -8.11 -10.82
C ILE A 254 19.08 -7.45 -10.70
N TYR A 255 19.21 -6.21 -11.17
CA TYR A 255 20.47 -5.45 -11.20
C TYR A 255 20.46 -4.33 -10.18
N GLU A 256 21.44 -4.33 -9.25
CA GLU A 256 21.60 -3.31 -8.20
C GLU A 256 21.60 -1.89 -8.77
N GLU A 257 22.32 -1.69 -9.87
CA GLU A 257 22.48 -0.37 -10.50
C GLU A 257 21.18 0.19 -11.11
N LYS A 258 20.16 -0.66 -11.31
CA LYS A 258 18.87 -0.30 -11.89
C LYS A 258 17.77 -0.08 -10.86
N LEU A 259 18.05 -0.32 -9.59
CA LEU A 259 17.03 -0.14 -8.56
C LEU A 259 16.77 1.36 -8.31
N PRO A 260 15.50 1.80 -8.39
CA PRO A 260 15.16 3.20 -8.17
C PRO A 260 15.22 3.53 -6.67
N MET A 261 16.26 4.26 -6.28
CA MET A 261 16.45 4.79 -4.93
C MET A 261 16.61 6.29 -4.98
N SER A 262 15.81 7.02 -4.21
CA SER A 262 15.98 8.46 -4.07
C SER A 262 17.26 8.83 -3.30
N LEU A 263 17.80 10.02 -3.58
CA LEU A 263 18.95 10.54 -2.80
C LEU A 263 18.60 10.66 -1.31
N ALA A 264 17.34 10.90 -0.97
CA ALA A 264 16.89 10.97 0.41
C ALA A 264 17.01 9.61 1.11
N VAL A 265 16.62 8.51 0.45
CA VAL A 265 16.83 7.14 0.95
C VAL A 265 18.32 6.88 1.20
N ILE A 266 19.17 7.15 0.18
CA ILE A 266 20.61 6.88 0.28
C ILE A 266 21.25 7.67 1.42
N SER A 267 20.98 8.98 1.50
CA SER A 267 21.59 9.84 2.53
C SER A 267 21.13 9.49 3.94
N THR A 268 19.84 9.23 4.12
CA THR A 268 19.29 8.90 5.43
C THR A 268 19.73 7.51 5.92
N MET A 269 19.78 6.50 5.05
CA MET A 269 20.32 5.19 5.42
C MET A 269 21.80 5.27 5.81
N ASN A 270 22.61 6.07 5.12
CA ASN A 270 24.00 6.32 5.49
C ASN A 270 24.12 7.04 6.86
N GLU A 271 23.23 8.00 7.16
CA GLU A 271 23.13 8.64 8.47
C GLU A 271 22.85 7.63 9.59
N PHE A 272 21.99 6.62 9.32
CA PHE A 272 21.73 5.50 10.24
C PHE A 272 22.86 4.46 10.27
N ASN A 273 23.93 4.60 9.48
CA ASN A 273 24.98 3.59 9.27
C ASN A 273 24.43 2.24 8.74
N LEU A 274 23.36 2.29 7.94
CA LEU A 274 22.73 1.14 7.30
C LEU A 274 22.99 1.15 5.78
N LYS A 275 22.93 -0.03 5.16
CA LYS A 275 23.09 -0.15 3.71
C LYS A 275 21.80 0.31 3.00
N PRO A 276 21.84 1.29 2.08
CA PRO A 276 20.65 1.74 1.36
C PRO A 276 19.89 0.62 0.65
N ILE A 277 20.61 -0.37 0.12
CA ILE A 277 20.02 -1.49 -0.60
C ILE A 277 19.07 -2.35 0.26
N SER A 278 19.29 -2.44 1.59
CA SER A 278 18.41 -3.20 2.46
C SER A 278 17.03 -2.55 2.59
N ALA A 279 16.94 -1.21 2.54
CA ALA A 279 15.66 -0.52 2.53
C ALA A 279 14.84 -0.83 1.29
N VAL A 280 15.48 -1.06 0.15
CA VAL A 280 14.80 -1.38 -1.12
C VAL A 280 14.39 -2.85 -1.18
N LEU A 281 15.27 -3.76 -0.76
CA LEU A 281 15.00 -5.19 -0.87
C LEU A 281 14.03 -5.70 0.20
N ASP A 282 14.17 -5.20 1.43
CA ASP A 282 13.48 -5.76 2.60
C ASP A 282 12.51 -4.77 3.26
N GLY A 283 12.49 -3.49 2.82
CA GLY A 283 11.56 -2.48 3.31
C GLY A 283 10.18 -2.64 2.68
N GLY A 284 9.15 -2.75 3.53
CA GLY A 284 7.77 -2.87 3.11
C GLY A 284 7.01 -1.53 3.07
N GLU A 285 5.70 -1.65 2.87
CA GLU A 285 4.72 -0.55 2.85
C GLU A 285 4.93 0.50 1.74
N GLU A 286 5.59 0.12 0.64
CA GLU A 286 5.79 1.01 -0.50
C GLU A 286 4.54 1.19 -1.35
N TYR A 287 3.71 0.15 -1.50
CA TYR A 287 2.49 0.12 -2.33
C TYR A 287 2.75 0.56 -3.78
N GLU A 288 3.99 0.35 -4.24
CA GLU A 288 4.37 0.46 -5.64
C GLU A 288 4.00 -0.83 -6.38
N LEU A 289 3.89 -0.78 -7.71
CA LEU A 289 3.60 -1.96 -8.51
C LEU A 289 4.88 -2.59 -9.06
N LEU A 290 5.05 -3.88 -8.82
CA LEU A 290 6.05 -4.74 -9.44
C LEU A 290 5.36 -5.57 -10.52
N PHE A 291 5.83 -5.50 -11.76
CA PHE A 291 5.17 -6.17 -12.88
C PHE A 291 6.15 -6.62 -13.96
N SER A 292 5.70 -7.55 -14.80
CA SER A 292 6.45 -8.00 -15.95
C SER A 292 5.74 -7.71 -17.26
N VAL A 293 6.53 -7.33 -18.28
CA VAL A 293 6.05 -7.10 -19.63
C VAL A 293 6.97 -7.76 -20.66
N PRO A 294 6.42 -8.26 -21.80
CA PRO A 294 7.24 -8.70 -22.91
C PRO A 294 8.17 -7.60 -23.43
N ILE A 295 9.40 -7.93 -23.83
CA ILE A 295 10.38 -6.97 -24.35
C ILE A 295 9.81 -6.09 -25.46
N LYS A 296 9.00 -6.65 -26.36
CA LYS A 296 8.35 -5.91 -27.46
C LYS A 296 7.36 -4.86 -26.99
N ILE A 297 6.72 -5.09 -25.85
CA ILE A 297 5.82 -4.11 -25.20
C ILE A 297 6.68 -3.05 -24.53
N PHE A 298 7.71 -3.47 -23.78
CA PHE A 298 8.63 -2.56 -23.09
C PHE A 298 9.27 -1.56 -24.06
N GLU A 299 9.77 -1.99 -25.23
CA GLU A 299 10.37 -1.12 -26.24
C GLU A 299 9.43 -0.03 -26.78
N LYS A 300 8.11 -0.24 -26.65
CA LYS A 300 7.10 0.74 -27.07
C LYS A 300 6.68 1.72 -25.97
N LEU A 301 7.13 1.46 -24.71
CA LEU A 301 6.79 2.32 -23.58
C LEU A 301 7.54 3.64 -23.70
N ASN A 302 6.81 4.76 -23.78
CA ASN A 302 7.40 6.06 -23.54
C ASN A 302 7.49 6.29 -22.04
N LEU A 303 8.62 5.94 -21.44
CA LEU A 303 8.86 6.06 -20.00
C LEU A 303 9.10 7.50 -19.54
N SER A 304 9.15 8.47 -20.45
CA SER A 304 9.33 9.89 -20.08
C SER A 304 8.14 10.47 -19.33
N ASP A 305 6.95 9.89 -19.50
CA ASP A 305 5.69 10.42 -18.97
C ASP A 305 5.20 9.69 -17.70
N ILE A 306 5.92 8.65 -17.26
CA ILE A 306 5.51 7.81 -16.14
C ILE A 306 6.73 7.28 -15.38
N ASP A 307 6.59 7.22 -14.06
CA ASP A 307 7.66 6.74 -13.18
C ASP A 307 7.66 5.20 -13.10
N ILE A 308 8.25 4.57 -14.14
CA ILE A 308 8.45 3.13 -14.28
C ILE A 308 9.92 2.86 -14.56
N THR A 309 10.53 2.00 -13.77
CA THR A 309 11.94 1.61 -13.90
C THR A 309 12.09 0.13 -14.21
N PRO A 310 12.77 -0.26 -15.31
CA PRO A 310 13.14 -1.65 -15.56
C PRO A 310 14.29 -2.05 -14.65
N ILE A 311 14.10 -3.06 -13.82
CA ILE A 311 15.06 -3.49 -12.81
C ILE A 311 15.73 -4.83 -13.13
N GLY A 312 15.17 -5.62 -14.06
CA GLY A 312 15.68 -6.95 -14.37
C GLY A 312 14.83 -7.69 -15.38
N HIS A 313 14.93 -9.01 -15.38
CA HIS A 313 14.16 -9.88 -16.26
C HIS A 313 13.94 -11.28 -15.68
N PHE A 314 12.87 -11.96 -16.13
CA PHE A 314 12.62 -13.36 -15.80
C PHE A 314 13.48 -14.31 -16.64
N THR A 315 13.87 -15.46 -16.07
CA THR A 315 14.71 -16.48 -16.72
C THR A 315 14.09 -17.86 -16.64
N LYS A 316 14.41 -18.73 -17.60
CA LYS A 316 14.02 -20.16 -17.57
C LYS A 316 14.70 -20.93 -16.43
N GLN A 317 15.90 -20.50 -16.04
CA GLN A 317 16.61 -21.09 -14.90
C GLN A 317 15.90 -20.70 -13.61
N LYS A 318 15.56 -21.67 -12.78
CA LYS A 318 14.89 -21.45 -11.48
C LYS A 318 15.89 -20.96 -10.42
N LYS A 319 16.59 -19.84 -10.72
CA LYS A 319 17.49 -19.16 -9.82
C LYS A 319 17.06 -17.72 -9.67
N ASN A 320 17.03 -17.23 -8.45
CA ASN A 320 16.64 -15.87 -8.10
C ASN A 320 17.90 -15.08 -7.78
N LEU A 321 18.41 -14.33 -8.75
CA LEU A 321 19.73 -13.72 -8.69
C LEU A 321 19.65 -12.20 -8.59
N PHE A 322 20.41 -11.66 -7.65
CA PHE A 322 20.74 -10.25 -7.52
C PHE A 322 22.15 -10.01 -8.02
N ILE A 323 22.27 -9.15 -9.03
CA ILE A 323 23.54 -8.83 -9.68
C ILE A 323 24.05 -7.53 -9.09
N LEU A 324 25.15 -7.61 -8.35
CA LEU A 324 25.81 -6.45 -7.78
C LEU A 324 26.50 -5.61 -8.88
N ARG A 325 26.84 -4.36 -8.57
CA ARG A 325 27.59 -3.43 -9.45
C ARG A 325 28.94 -4.00 -9.95
N ASN A 326 29.56 -4.89 -9.17
CA ASN A 326 30.79 -5.57 -9.54
C ASN A 326 30.57 -6.89 -10.33
N ASN A 327 29.34 -7.13 -10.81
CA ASN A 327 28.89 -8.34 -11.52
C ASN A 327 28.90 -9.63 -10.67
N GLN A 328 29.03 -9.52 -9.36
CA GLN A 328 28.87 -10.69 -8.48
C GLN A 328 27.39 -11.07 -8.41
N GLU A 329 27.09 -12.36 -8.56
CA GLU A 329 25.75 -12.92 -8.41
C GLU A 329 25.52 -13.35 -6.95
N ILE A 330 24.40 -12.94 -6.37
CA ILE A 330 23.95 -13.34 -5.03
C ILE A 330 22.56 -13.93 -5.14
N ASP A 331 22.33 -15.07 -4.49
CA ASP A 331 20.98 -15.64 -4.40
C ASP A 331 20.09 -14.76 -3.49
N ILE A 332 18.97 -14.29 -4.02
CA ILE A 332 17.94 -13.63 -3.21
C ILE A 332 17.18 -14.69 -2.41
N LYS A 333 17.23 -14.55 -1.09
CA LYS A 333 16.37 -15.28 -0.16
C LYS A 333 15.30 -14.31 0.33
N SER A 334 14.04 -14.77 0.39
CA SER A 334 12.98 -13.95 0.97
C SER A 334 13.35 -13.53 2.38
N GLN A 335 13.42 -12.23 2.61
CA GLN A 335 13.61 -11.61 3.92
C GLN A 335 12.49 -10.59 4.21
N GLY A 336 11.41 -10.60 3.40
CA GLY A 336 10.28 -9.71 3.59
C GLY A 336 9.74 -9.76 5.03
N TRP A 337 8.95 -8.78 5.38
CA TRP A 337 8.34 -8.69 6.71
C TRP A 337 7.61 -10.01 7.06
N ASN A 338 7.85 -10.53 8.24
CA ASN A 338 7.18 -11.72 8.74
C ASN A 338 6.60 -11.45 10.14
N HIS A 339 5.27 -11.46 10.24
CA HIS A 339 4.54 -11.18 11.48
C HIS A 339 4.85 -12.16 12.63
N PHE A 340 5.42 -13.34 12.35
CA PHE A 340 5.63 -14.42 13.32
C PHE A 340 7.10 -14.74 13.59
N ILE A 341 8.03 -14.09 12.89
CA ILE A 341 9.47 -14.24 13.10
C ILE A 341 10.01 -12.84 13.46
N GLN A 342 10.28 -12.64 14.74
CA GLN A 342 10.97 -11.45 15.27
C GLN A 342 12.46 -11.69 15.39
#